data_f5412e02de201b5a20486a4a03e33c47
#
_entry.id   f5412e02de201b5a20486a4a03e33c47
#
_cell.length_a   1.000
_cell.length_b   1.000
_cell.length_c   1.000
_cell.angle_alpha   90.00
_cell.angle_beta   90.00
_cell.angle_gamma   90.00
#
_symmetry.space_group_name_H-M   'P 1'
#
loop_
_entity.id
_entity.type
_entity.pdbx_description
1 polymer ?
#
loop_
_entity_poly.entity_id
_entity_poly.type
_entity_poly.pdbx_seq_one_letter_code
_entity_poly.pdbx_strand_id
1 'polypeptide(L)'
;ISTDNYLGKVPLFYVKENICEPKFFESSTVVVTHGVLEHFSDVDITRIMSTYNNDKVLFQAHYVPTSQYTSPSFGDERLLPTDYWITLVKPDYYLLDNSGKDLYMFKTKPAPTRR
;
A
#
# COMPACT_ATOMS: atom_id res chain seq x y z
N ILE A 1 4.93 -15.58 -4.63
CA ILE A 1 5.71 -15.64 -3.40
C ILE A 1 5.93 -17.09 -3.02
N SER A 2 7.15 -17.41 -2.74
CA SER A 2 7.52 -18.76 -2.34
C SER A 2 7.66 -18.83 -0.84
N THR A 3 7.00 -19.80 -0.22
CA THR A 3 7.17 -20.03 1.21
C THR A 3 8.48 -20.73 1.52
N ASP A 4 9.13 -21.30 0.50
CA ASP A 4 10.36 -22.05 0.70
C ASP A 4 11.50 -21.17 1.20
N ASN A 5 11.46 -19.88 0.88
CA ASN A 5 12.52 -18.96 1.28
C ASN A 5 12.20 -18.21 2.55
N TYR A 6 11.12 -18.53 3.18
CA TYR A 6 10.72 -17.83 4.39
C TYR A 6 11.48 -18.38 5.58
N LEU A 7 12.23 -17.51 6.22
CA LEU A 7 13.11 -17.91 7.33
C LEU A 7 12.39 -17.96 8.66
N GLY A 8 11.20 -17.39 8.73
CA GLY A 8 10.54 -17.22 10.01
C GLY A 8 9.96 -18.49 10.56
N LYS A 9 9.57 -18.39 11.80
CA LYS A 9 8.84 -19.43 12.50
C LYS A 9 7.35 -19.21 12.40
N VAL A 10 6.92 -18.15 11.72
CA VAL A 10 5.54 -17.79 11.56
C VAL A 10 5.02 -18.39 10.26
N PRO A 11 3.83 -19.00 10.26
CA PRO A 11 3.28 -19.55 9.03
C PRO A 11 3.06 -18.45 8.00
N LEU A 12 3.32 -18.79 6.75
CA LEU A 12 3.10 -17.89 5.64
C LEU A 12 2.07 -18.52 4.71
N PHE A 13 1.02 -17.77 4.42
CA PHE A 13 -0.03 -18.23 3.53
C PHE A 13 -0.03 -17.39 2.26
N TYR A 14 -0.22 -18.05 1.13
CA TYR A 14 -0.36 -17.38 -0.14
C TYR A 14 -1.82 -17.45 -0.56
N VAL A 15 -2.43 -16.28 -0.74
CA VAL A 15 -3.81 -16.18 -1.20
C VAL A 15 -3.81 -15.34 -2.46
N LYS A 16 -4.39 -15.87 -3.53
CA LYS A 16 -4.47 -15.13 -4.78
C LYS A 16 -5.84 -14.48 -4.87
N GLU A 17 -5.86 -13.16 -4.77
CA GLU A 17 -7.11 -12.40 -4.77
C GLU A 17 -6.94 -11.13 -5.58
N ASN A 18 -8.08 -10.57 -5.99
CA ASN A 18 -8.11 -9.28 -6.64
C ASN A 18 -7.79 -8.20 -5.61
N ILE A 19 -6.76 -7.39 -5.88
CA ILE A 19 -6.32 -6.40 -4.91
C ILE A 19 -7.39 -5.35 -4.66
N CYS A 20 -8.25 -5.07 -5.64
CA CYS A 20 -9.32 -4.10 -5.47
C CYS A 20 -10.49 -4.63 -4.64
N GLU A 21 -10.63 -5.95 -4.60
CA GLU A 21 -11.76 -6.59 -3.92
C GLU A 21 -11.30 -7.86 -3.19
N PRO A 22 -10.34 -7.74 -2.29
CA PRO A 22 -9.92 -8.92 -1.54
C PRO A 22 -11.06 -9.40 -0.65
N LYS A 23 -11.21 -10.70 -0.55
CA LYS A 23 -12.33 -11.29 0.19
C LYS A 23 -11.89 -11.96 1.48
N PHE A 24 -10.59 -11.99 1.72
CA PHE A 24 -10.07 -12.70 2.87
C PHE A 24 -9.11 -11.83 3.66
N PHE A 25 -9.45 -11.59 4.91
CA PHE A 25 -8.55 -10.94 5.86
C PHE A 25 -8.58 -11.73 7.15
N GLU A 26 -7.40 -12.00 7.67
CA GLU A 26 -7.30 -12.52 9.02
C GLU A 26 -7.06 -11.38 9.99
N SER A 27 -7.34 -11.63 11.25
CA SER A 27 -7.01 -10.66 12.30
C SER A 27 -5.52 -10.35 12.23
N SER A 28 -5.19 -9.08 12.44
CA SER A 28 -3.80 -8.62 12.46
C SER A 28 -3.12 -8.76 11.10
N THR A 29 -3.87 -8.56 10.04
CA THR A 29 -3.31 -8.56 8.69
C THR A 29 -2.46 -7.31 8.50
N VAL A 30 -1.31 -7.49 7.84
CA VAL A 30 -0.44 -6.40 7.43
C VAL A 30 -0.45 -6.38 5.90
N VAL A 31 -0.68 -5.18 5.33
CA VAL A 31 -0.70 -5.02 3.88
C VAL A 31 0.54 -4.25 3.47
N VAL A 32 1.26 -4.79 2.50
CA VAL A 32 2.44 -4.13 1.93
C VAL A 32 2.28 -4.09 0.42
N THR A 33 2.39 -2.90 -0.15
CA THR A 33 2.49 -2.78 -1.61
C THR A 33 3.80 -2.10 -1.95
N HIS A 34 4.45 -2.58 -2.98
CA HIS A 34 5.72 -2.04 -3.41
C HIS A 34 5.70 -1.98 -4.93
N GLY A 35 5.52 -0.76 -5.46
CA GLY A 35 5.43 -0.62 -6.91
C GLY A 35 4.13 -1.16 -7.47
N VAL A 36 3.02 -0.99 -6.76
CA VAL A 36 1.72 -1.54 -7.16
C VAL A 36 0.72 -0.44 -7.47
N LEU A 37 0.57 0.53 -6.56
CA LEU A 37 -0.50 1.52 -6.68
C LEU A 37 -0.36 2.43 -7.89
N GLU A 38 0.87 2.65 -8.36
CA GLU A 38 1.10 3.54 -9.50
C GLU A 38 0.54 2.99 -10.80
N HIS A 39 0.11 1.74 -10.82
CA HIS A 39 -0.48 1.13 -12.00
C HIS A 39 -2.00 1.18 -12.00
N PHE A 40 -2.61 1.80 -11.01
CA PHE A 40 -4.06 1.85 -10.86
C PHE A 40 -4.57 3.28 -11.01
N SER A 41 -5.83 3.40 -11.42
CA SER A 41 -6.50 4.69 -11.51
C SER A 41 -6.85 5.23 -10.12
N ASP A 42 -7.21 6.51 -10.07
CA ASP A 42 -7.64 7.12 -8.81
C ASP A 42 -8.83 6.38 -8.21
N VAL A 43 -9.78 5.98 -9.07
CA VAL A 43 -10.97 5.27 -8.60
C VAL A 43 -10.57 3.94 -7.96
N ASP A 44 -9.66 3.22 -8.61
CA ASP A 44 -9.22 1.93 -8.08
C ASP A 44 -8.42 2.08 -6.81
N ILE A 45 -7.56 3.10 -6.73
CA ILE A 45 -6.79 3.35 -5.51
C ILE A 45 -7.73 3.68 -4.36
N THR A 46 -8.73 4.50 -4.61
CA THR A 46 -9.71 4.86 -3.58
C THR A 46 -10.45 3.62 -3.10
N ARG A 47 -10.79 2.72 -4.01
CA ARG A 47 -11.46 1.47 -3.66
C ARG A 47 -10.54 0.58 -2.83
N ILE A 48 -9.27 0.48 -3.23
CA ILE A 48 -8.29 -0.31 -2.50
C ILE A 48 -8.15 0.21 -1.07
N MET A 49 -8.00 1.52 -0.92
CA MET A 49 -7.85 2.11 0.40
C MET A 49 -9.10 1.90 1.25
N SER A 50 -10.26 2.00 0.63
CA SER A 50 -11.52 1.78 1.34
C SER A 50 -11.63 0.34 1.82
N THR A 51 -11.22 -0.61 0.97
CA THR A 51 -11.27 -2.02 1.31
C THR A 51 -10.36 -2.34 2.49
N TYR A 52 -9.15 -1.76 2.49
CA TYR A 52 -8.20 -2.02 3.56
C TYR A 52 -8.48 -1.23 4.83
N ASN A 53 -9.44 -0.33 4.79
CA ASN A 53 -9.83 0.43 5.98
C ASN A 53 -10.82 -0.40 6.80
N ASN A 54 -10.31 -1.44 7.45
CA ASN A 54 -11.12 -2.27 8.32
C ASN A 54 -10.29 -2.73 9.51
N ASP A 55 -10.97 -3.23 10.54
CA ASP A 55 -10.32 -3.51 11.80
C ASP A 55 -9.45 -4.75 11.80
N LYS A 56 -9.45 -5.51 10.71
CA LYS A 56 -8.57 -6.67 10.58
C LYS A 56 -7.22 -6.30 10.01
N VAL A 57 -7.12 -5.13 9.38
CA VAL A 57 -5.85 -4.66 8.81
C VAL A 57 -5.14 -3.85 9.89
N LEU A 58 -4.06 -4.40 10.42
CA LEU A 58 -3.34 -3.79 11.51
C LEU A 58 -2.46 -2.64 11.04
N PHE A 59 -1.84 -2.79 9.88
CA PHE A 59 -0.85 -1.86 9.40
C PHE A 59 -0.74 -1.96 7.88
N GLN A 60 -0.49 -0.83 7.24
CA GLN A 60 -0.27 -0.79 5.80
C GLN A 60 1.01 -0.02 5.51
N ALA A 61 1.77 -0.53 4.56
CA ALA A 61 2.97 0.14 4.07
C ALA A 61 2.91 0.13 2.55
N HIS A 62 2.92 1.32 1.96
CA HIS A 62 2.79 1.48 0.51
C HIS A 62 3.95 2.30 -0.01
N TYR A 63 4.65 1.77 -1.00
CA TYR A 63 5.70 2.50 -1.70
C TYR A 63 5.24 2.83 -3.11
N VAL A 64 5.44 4.09 -3.51
CA VAL A 64 5.18 4.52 -4.88
C VAL A 64 6.30 5.45 -5.34
N PRO A 65 6.59 5.46 -6.65
CA PRO A 65 7.46 6.50 -7.20
C PRO A 65 6.71 7.80 -7.35
N THR A 66 7.44 8.92 -7.25
CA THR A 66 6.83 10.24 -7.39
C THR A 66 7.19 10.85 -8.73
N SER A 67 6.65 12.06 -8.97
CA SER A 67 6.93 12.80 -10.19
C SER A 67 8.36 13.32 -10.26
N GLN A 68 9.17 13.07 -9.25
CA GLN A 68 10.58 13.41 -9.32
C GLN A 68 11.36 12.46 -10.21
N TYR A 69 10.80 11.29 -10.53
CA TYR A 69 11.37 10.47 -11.59
C TYR A 69 11.05 11.11 -12.94
N THR A 70 12.01 11.07 -13.86
CA THR A 70 11.84 11.73 -15.14
C THR A 70 11.11 10.89 -16.16
N SER A 71 11.08 9.57 -15.96
CA SER A 71 10.36 8.68 -16.86
C SER A 71 10.03 7.39 -16.13
N PRO A 72 8.91 6.76 -16.49
CA PRO A 72 8.53 5.50 -15.86
C PRO A 72 9.43 4.36 -16.33
N SER A 73 9.65 3.39 -15.43
CA SER A 73 10.49 2.25 -15.74
C SER A 73 9.82 1.27 -16.70
N PHE A 74 8.52 1.09 -16.57
CA PHE A 74 7.78 0.13 -17.38
C PHE A 74 6.76 0.78 -18.31
N GLY A 75 6.61 2.09 -18.24
CA GLY A 75 5.79 2.82 -19.20
C GLY A 75 4.38 3.11 -18.73
N ASP A 76 3.84 2.39 -17.79
CA ASP A 76 2.47 2.58 -17.35
C ASP A 76 2.36 3.09 -15.91
N GLU A 77 3.49 3.35 -15.25
CA GLU A 77 3.46 3.91 -13.90
C GLU A 77 2.98 5.36 -13.94
N ARG A 78 2.12 5.70 -13.02
CA ARG A 78 1.70 7.09 -12.86
C ARG A 78 2.62 7.75 -11.85
N LEU A 79 3.48 8.62 -12.34
CA LEU A 79 4.45 9.32 -11.49
C LEU A 79 3.81 10.60 -11.00
N LEU A 80 3.10 10.50 -9.89
CA LEU A 80 2.32 11.60 -9.36
C LEU A 80 3.10 12.38 -8.32
N PRO A 81 2.81 13.68 -8.16
CA PRO A 81 3.45 14.44 -7.09
C PRO A 81 3.12 13.87 -5.72
N THR A 82 4.03 14.10 -4.77
CA THR A 82 3.85 13.61 -3.41
C THR A 82 2.50 14.03 -2.83
N ASP A 83 2.12 15.31 -3.02
CA ASP A 83 0.85 15.80 -2.48
C ASP A 83 -0.34 15.04 -3.02
N TYR A 84 -0.28 14.70 -4.29
CA TYR A 84 -1.36 13.97 -4.94
C TYR A 84 -1.50 12.58 -4.33
N TRP A 85 -0.37 11.89 -4.18
CA TRP A 85 -0.37 10.56 -3.56
C TRP A 85 -0.93 10.59 -2.14
N ILE A 86 -0.53 11.60 -1.37
CA ILE A 86 -1.00 11.73 0.01
C ILE A 86 -2.51 11.97 0.04
N THR A 87 -3.03 12.74 -0.91
CA THR A 87 -4.46 12.98 -0.99
C THR A 87 -5.23 11.70 -1.31
N LEU A 88 -4.67 10.84 -2.17
CA LEU A 88 -5.33 9.60 -2.54
C LEU A 88 -5.29 8.56 -1.42
N VAL A 89 -4.13 8.40 -0.79
CA VAL A 89 -3.91 7.32 0.16
C VAL A 89 -4.27 7.72 1.59
N LYS A 90 -4.05 9.00 1.92
CA LYS A 90 -4.33 9.56 3.26
C LYS A 90 -3.57 8.80 4.34
N PRO A 91 -2.25 8.73 4.22
CA PRO A 91 -1.46 7.98 5.20
C PRO A 91 -1.39 8.72 6.54
N ASP A 92 -1.11 7.97 7.60
CA ASP A 92 -0.84 8.57 8.90
C ASP A 92 0.58 9.11 8.98
N TYR A 93 1.49 8.46 8.29
CA TYR A 93 2.89 8.87 8.21
C TYR A 93 3.40 8.66 6.80
N TYR A 94 4.39 9.44 6.43
CA TYR A 94 5.05 9.19 5.16
C TYR A 94 6.52 9.56 5.28
N LEU A 95 7.31 9.00 4.38
CA LEU A 95 8.75 9.23 4.32
C LEU A 95 9.15 9.37 2.87
N LEU A 96 9.93 10.41 2.59
CA LEU A 96 10.52 10.59 1.27
C LEU A 96 11.98 10.18 1.32
N ASP A 97 12.44 9.50 0.27
CA ASP A 97 13.82 9.08 0.15
C ASP A 97 14.29 9.34 -1.27
N ASN A 98 15.58 9.20 -1.49
CA ASN A 98 16.18 9.32 -2.82
C ASN A 98 15.81 10.66 -3.46
N SER A 99 16.03 11.76 -2.73
CA SER A 99 15.76 13.13 -3.19
C SER A 99 14.30 13.34 -3.57
N GLY A 100 13.40 12.71 -2.85
CA GLY A 100 11.98 12.88 -3.08
C GLY A 100 11.40 12.02 -4.17
N LYS A 101 12.20 11.11 -4.74
CA LYS A 101 11.71 10.24 -5.81
C LYS A 101 10.90 9.08 -5.28
N ASP A 102 11.20 8.61 -4.09
CA ASP A 102 10.55 7.45 -3.50
C ASP A 102 9.72 7.88 -2.31
N LEU A 103 8.45 7.52 -2.34
CA LEU A 103 7.52 7.89 -1.30
C LEU A 103 7.02 6.63 -0.61
N TYR A 104 7.21 6.59 0.69
CA TYR A 104 6.73 5.48 1.54
C TYR A 104 5.62 6.02 2.41
N MET A 105 4.47 5.37 2.35
CA MET A 105 3.29 5.81 3.09
C MET A 105 2.84 4.70 4.03
N PHE A 106 2.49 5.10 5.25
CA PHE A 106 2.14 4.14 6.30
C PHE A 106 0.79 4.50 6.88
N LYS A 107 -0.07 3.49 7.03
CA LYS A 107 -1.36 3.65 7.67
C LYS A 107 -1.46 2.65 8.81
N THR A 108 -1.99 3.11 9.92
CA THR A 108 -2.18 2.27 11.08
C THR A 108 -3.66 1.99 11.27
N LYS A 109 -3.95 0.94 12.02
CA LYS A 109 -5.32 0.61 12.36
C LYS A 109 -5.93 1.80 13.09
N PRO A 110 -7.16 2.19 12.73
CA PRO A 110 -7.82 3.31 13.41
C PRO A 110 -7.91 3.04 14.90
N ALA A 111 -7.71 4.11 15.69
CA ALA A 111 -7.82 4.00 17.12
C ALA A 111 -9.27 3.67 17.51
N PRO A 112 -9.47 2.87 18.57
CA PRO A 112 -10.83 2.59 19.02
C PRO A 112 -11.53 3.87 19.44
N THR A 113 -12.83 3.89 19.19
CA THR A 113 -13.65 5.02 19.65
C THR A 113 -13.70 5.02 21.17
N ARG A 114 -13.58 6.19 21.72
CA ARG A 114 -13.60 6.32 23.16
C ARG A 114 -14.82 7.11 23.59
N ARG A 115 -15.23 6.80 24.76
CA ARG A 115 -16.38 7.48 25.30
C ARG A 115 -16.03 8.26 26.45
#